data_0038a0e8ff74fe06b63cd053ec88743f
#
_entry.id   0038a0e8ff74fe06b63cd053ec88743f
#
_cell.length_a   1.000
_cell.length_b   1.000
_cell.length_c   1.000
_cell.angle_alpha   90.00
_cell.angle_beta   90.00
_cell.angle_gamma   90.00
#
_symmetry.space_group_name_H-M   'P 1'
#
loop_
_entity.id
_entity.type
_entity.pdbx_description
1 polymer ?
#
loop_
_entity_poly.entity_id
_entity_poly.type
_entity_poly.pdbx_seq_one_letter_code
_entity_poly.pdbx_strand_id
1 'polypeptide(L)'
;MTKFVATDVDLAIGKRIVQRRKEIGLSAEVLAEQIGVSQQQFSRYERGATKINVSHLANIAVILNTPISWFFADSKADNLTFSDKEHYVPIRNDALKQRLDYHWAKLNSEQKRNLINFLDSINK
;
A
#
# COMPACT_ATOMS: atom_id res chain seq x y z
N MET A 1 16.56 -24.59 -7.45
CA MET A 1 16.51 -23.62 -6.37
C MET A 1 15.91 -22.30 -6.84
N THR A 2 14.95 -21.87 -6.12
CA THR A 2 14.30 -20.61 -6.48
C THR A 2 15.25 -19.44 -6.30
N LYS A 3 15.22 -18.57 -7.25
CA LYS A 3 16.02 -17.36 -7.22
C LYS A 3 15.11 -16.15 -7.07
N PHE A 4 15.73 -15.04 -6.78
CA PHE A 4 15.02 -13.76 -6.73
C PHE A 4 14.90 -13.23 -8.16
N VAL A 5 14.22 -14.02 -8.97
CA VAL A 5 14.06 -13.70 -10.39
C VAL A 5 12.98 -12.63 -10.53
N ALA A 6 13.27 -11.64 -11.36
CA ALA A 6 12.31 -10.57 -11.63
C ALA A 6 11.04 -11.15 -12.28
N THR A 7 9.92 -10.53 -11.97
CA THR A 7 8.63 -10.96 -12.47
C THR A 7 7.94 -9.81 -13.19
N ASP A 8 6.74 -10.09 -13.72
CA ASP A 8 5.93 -9.05 -14.35
C ASP A 8 5.61 -7.92 -13.37
N VAL A 9 5.51 -8.24 -12.08
CA VAL A 9 5.28 -7.22 -11.06
C VAL A 9 6.46 -6.26 -11.00
N ASP A 10 7.67 -6.80 -11.01
CA ASP A 10 8.88 -5.97 -10.96
C ASP A 10 8.98 -5.07 -12.19
N LEU A 11 8.62 -5.59 -13.35
CA LEU A 11 8.61 -4.82 -14.58
C LEU A 11 7.61 -3.67 -14.50
N ALA A 12 6.41 -3.95 -14.02
CA ALA A 12 5.36 -2.93 -13.90
C ALA A 12 5.77 -1.84 -12.91
N ILE A 13 6.33 -2.23 -11.78
CA ILE A 13 6.81 -1.29 -10.77
C ILE A 13 7.92 -0.42 -11.35
N GLY A 14 8.87 -1.03 -12.05
CA GLY A 14 9.96 -0.28 -12.65
C GLY A 14 9.47 0.80 -13.60
N LYS A 15 8.49 0.48 -14.43
CA LYS A 15 7.92 1.46 -15.37
C LYS A 15 7.26 2.62 -14.63
N ARG A 16 6.59 2.35 -13.53
CA ARG A 16 5.96 3.39 -12.72
C ARG A 16 6.99 4.28 -12.05
N ILE A 17 8.10 3.70 -11.61
CA ILE A 17 9.20 4.48 -11.05
C ILE A 17 9.72 5.47 -12.08
N VAL A 18 9.97 5.02 -13.30
CA VAL A 18 10.44 5.88 -14.38
C VAL A 18 9.44 6.99 -14.65
N GLN A 19 8.17 6.63 -14.78
CA GLN A 19 7.13 7.58 -15.08
C GLN A 19 7.07 8.69 -14.04
N ARG A 20 6.98 8.31 -12.77
CA ARG A 20 6.82 9.31 -11.71
C ARG A 20 8.06 10.16 -11.53
N ARG A 21 9.24 9.52 -11.64
CA ARG A 21 10.49 10.25 -11.55
C ARG A 21 10.57 11.36 -12.60
N LYS A 22 10.19 11.01 -13.83
CA LYS A 22 10.22 11.99 -14.93
C LYS A 22 9.17 13.07 -14.75
N GLU A 23 8.00 12.72 -14.26
CA GLU A 23 6.96 13.72 -13.99
C GLU A 23 7.44 14.76 -12.98
N ILE A 24 8.20 14.33 -11.99
CA ILE A 24 8.71 15.23 -10.96
C ILE A 24 9.97 15.97 -11.43
N GLY A 25 10.64 15.43 -12.44
CA GLY A 25 11.83 16.06 -12.98
C GLY A 25 13.13 15.62 -12.31
N LEU A 26 13.14 14.47 -11.63
CA LEU A 26 14.36 13.96 -11.01
C LEU A 26 15.09 13.05 -11.96
N SER A 27 16.44 13.14 -11.94
CA SER A 27 17.25 12.19 -12.71
C SER A 27 17.37 10.88 -11.96
N ALA A 28 17.64 9.81 -12.71
CA ALA A 28 17.88 8.51 -12.12
C ALA A 28 19.09 8.54 -11.19
N GLU A 29 20.11 9.27 -11.58
CA GLU A 29 21.33 9.40 -10.79
C GLU A 29 21.05 10.00 -9.42
N VAL A 30 20.27 11.07 -9.39
CA VAL A 30 19.93 11.74 -8.13
C VAL A 30 19.09 10.83 -7.25
N LEU A 31 18.10 10.17 -7.82
CA LEU A 31 17.23 9.32 -7.03
C LEU A 31 18.01 8.11 -6.49
N ALA A 32 18.89 7.52 -7.30
CA ALA A 32 19.73 6.43 -6.84
C ALA A 32 20.59 6.84 -5.65
N GLU A 33 21.18 8.02 -5.74
CA GLU A 33 21.99 8.55 -4.65
C GLU A 33 21.17 8.72 -3.38
N GLN A 34 19.97 9.25 -3.50
CA GLN A 34 19.13 9.50 -2.36
C GLN A 34 18.66 8.23 -1.66
N ILE A 35 18.50 7.14 -2.38
CA ILE A 35 18.11 5.87 -1.75
C ILE A 35 19.30 4.98 -1.42
N GLY A 36 20.51 5.44 -1.74
CA GLY A 36 21.72 4.75 -1.32
C GLY A 36 22.08 3.55 -2.16
N VAL A 37 21.72 3.52 -3.44
CA VAL A 37 22.10 2.44 -4.34
C VAL A 37 22.93 2.99 -5.49
N SER A 38 23.67 2.09 -6.14
CA SER A 38 24.41 2.49 -7.33
C SER A 38 23.46 2.82 -8.46
N GLN A 39 23.94 3.63 -9.39
CA GLN A 39 23.15 3.96 -10.57
C GLN A 39 22.84 2.71 -11.39
N GLN A 40 23.77 1.77 -11.44
CA GLN A 40 23.54 0.51 -12.13
C GLN A 40 22.43 -0.29 -11.49
N GLN A 41 22.41 -0.38 -10.17
CA GLN A 41 21.37 -1.09 -9.47
C GLN A 41 20.02 -0.42 -9.66
N PHE A 42 19.99 0.91 -9.58
CA PHE A 42 18.76 1.65 -9.80
C PHE A 42 18.22 1.43 -11.21
N SER A 43 19.11 1.42 -12.20
CA SER A 43 18.72 1.14 -13.57
C SER A 43 18.06 -0.23 -13.71
N ARG A 44 18.57 -1.22 -12.99
CA ARG A 44 17.97 -2.55 -13.00
C ARG A 44 16.57 -2.53 -12.42
N TYR A 45 16.36 -1.74 -11.37
CA TYR A 45 15.03 -1.57 -10.82
C TYR A 45 14.06 -0.98 -11.85
N GLU A 46 14.50 0.07 -12.53
CA GLU A 46 13.65 0.76 -13.50
C GLU A 46 13.30 -0.11 -14.69
N ARG A 47 14.22 -0.98 -15.10
CA ARG A 47 13.96 -1.89 -16.22
C ARG A 47 13.22 -3.15 -15.81
N GLY A 48 13.00 -3.34 -14.52
CA GLY A 48 12.38 -4.56 -14.03
C GLY A 48 13.27 -5.77 -14.21
N ALA A 49 14.57 -5.56 -14.26
CA ALA A 49 15.53 -6.63 -14.49
C ALA A 49 15.83 -7.42 -13.22
N THR A 50 15.51 -6.89 -12.07
CA THR A 50 15.73 -7.54 -10.79
C THR A 50 14.61 -7.14 -9.83
N LYS A 51 14.42 -7.97 -8.82
CA LYS A 51 13.43 -7.66 -7.78
C LYS A 51 13.90 -6.45 -6.99
N ILE A 52 12.96 -5.54 -6.73
CA ILE A 52 13.27 -4.36 -5.95
C ILE A 52 13.20 -4.68 -4.46
N ASN A 53 14.16 -4.16 -3.74
CA ASN A 53 14.16 -4.25 -2.27
C ASN A 53 13.03 -3.40 -1.73
N VAL A 54 12.27 -3.96 -0.78
CA VAL A 54 11.09 -3.28 -0.24
C VAL A 54 11.46 -1.94 0.41
N SER A 55 12.59 -1.92 1.13
CA SER A 55 13.03 -0.67 1.77
C SER A 55 13.35 0.39 0.73
N HIS A 56 13.95 -0.02 -0.38
CA HIS A 56 14.26 0.92 -1.45
C HIS A 56 12.98 1.45 -2.09
N LEU A 57 12.01 0.59 -2.32
CA LEU A 57 10.74 1.02 -2.90
C LEU A 57 10.02 2.00 -1.97
N ALA A 58 10.01 1.71 -0.68
CA ALA A 58 9.41 2.60 0.30
C ALA A 58 10.07 3.98 0.27
N ASN A 59 11.39 4.02 0.21
CA ASN A 59 12.13 5.29 0.14
C ASN A 59 11.84 6.03 -1.15
N ILE A 60 11.76 5.31 -2.27
CA ILE A 60 11.41 5.91 -3.55
C ILE A 60 10.03 6.56 -3.46
N ALA A 61 9.07 5.87 -2.88
CA ALA A 61 7.71 6.39 -2.74
C ALA A 61 7.70 7.69 -1.92
N VAL A 62 8.45 7.72 -0.83
CA VAL A 62 8.54 8.92 0.01
C VAL A 62 9.19 10.07 -0.76
N ILE A 63 10.32 9.82 -1.41
CA ILE A 63 11.04 10.86 -2.14
C ILE A 63 10.19 11.41 -3.27
N LEU A 64 9.46 10.54 -3.96
CA LEU A 64 8.59 10.96 -5.05
C LEU A 64 7.22 11.44 -4.56
N ASN A 65 7.03 11.47 -3.25
CA ASN A 65 5.78 11.94 -2.64
C ASN A 65 4.56 11.27 -3.27
N THR A 66 4.63 9.95 -3.36
CA THR A 66 3.63 9.15 -4.06
C THR A 66 3.28 7.95 -3.19
N PRO A 67 2.00 7.61 -3.04
CA PRO A 67 1.64 6.43 -2.26
C PRO A 67 2.28 5.19 -2.84
N ILE A 68 2.81 4.31 -1.98
CA ILE A 68 3.49 3.12 -2.45
C ILE A 68 2.57 2.23 -3.28
N SER A 69 1.28 2.22 -2.96
CA SER A 69 0.30 1.42 -3.71
C SER A 69 0.21 1.81 -5.17
N TRP A 70 0.48 3.08 -5.47
CA TRP A 70 0.41 3.54 -6.86
C TRP A 70 1.39 2.80 -7.75
N PHE A 71 2.53 2.40 -7.21
CA PHE A 71 3.55 1.69 -7.99
C PHE A 71 3.12 0.28 -8.39
N PHE A 72 2.13 -0.26 -7.71
CA PHE A 72 1.61 -1.60 -7.99
C PHE A 72 0.39 -1.59 -8.92
N ALA A 73 -0.10 -0.42 -9.29
CA ALA A 73 -1.41 -0.32 -9.97
C ALA A 73 -1.47 -1.06 -11.30
N ASP A 74 -0.35 -1.17 -11.99
CA ASP A 74 -0.32 -1.86 -13.29
C ASP A 74 0.10 -3.32 -13.17
N SER A 75 0.34 -3.79 -11.97
CA SER A 75 0.82 -5.15 -11.78
C SER A 75 -0.35 -6.11 -11.65
N LYS A 76 -0.11 -7.37 -11.97
CA LYS A 76 -1.12 -8.40 -11.78
C LYS A 76 -1.43 -8.65 -10.32
N ALA A 77 -0.59 -8.18 -9.42
CA ALA A 77 -0.84 -8.33 -7.99
C ALA A 77 -2.14 -7.66 -7.59
N ASP A 78 -2.49 -6.52 -8.21
CA ASP A 78 -3.75 -5.86 -7.92
C ASP A 78 -4.95 -6.73 -8.29
N ASN A 79 -4.80 -7.54 -9.33
CA ASN A 79 -5.88 -8.40 -9.79
C ASN A 79 -5.97 -9.70 -9.02
N LEU A 80 -4.93 -10.04 -8.29
CA LEU A 80 -4.88 -11.26 -7.50
C LEU A 80 -5.30 -11.05 -6.06
N THR A 81 -5.55 -9.82 -5.68
CA THR A 81 -5.86 -9.49 -4.32
C THR A 81 -7.32 -9.78 -4.01
N PHE A 82 -7.91 -8.99 -3.21
CA PHE A 82 -9.22 -9.29 -2.67
C PHE A 82 -10.32 -8.83 -3.60
N SER A 83 -11.43 -9.53 -3.59
CA SER A 83 -12.64 -9.03 -4.22
C SER A 83 -13.08 -7.79 -3.44
N ASP A 84 -14.02 -7.05 -4.01
CA ASP A 84 -14.56 -5.88 -3.34
C ASP A 84 -15.19 -6.21 -1.99
N LYS A 85 -15.58 -7.46 -1.81
CA LYS A 85 -16.22 -7.89 -0.57
C LYS A 85 -15.23 -8.28 0.51
N GLU A 86 -13.96 -8.39 0.16
CA GLU A 86 -12.95 -8.93 1.05
C GLU A 86 -11.83 -7.92 1.33
N HIS A 87 -12.18 -6.67 1.36
CA HIS A 87 -11.21 -5.64 1.67
C HIS A 87 -10.67 -5.82 3.07
N TYR A 88 -9.37 -5.74 3.20
CA TYR A 88 -8.77 -5.74 4.51
C TYR A 88 -9.06 -4.40 5.19
N VAL A 89 -9.65 -4.47 6.36
CA VAL A 89 -9.93 -3.27 7.15
C VAL A 89 -9.22 -3.44 8.49
N PRO A 90 -8.17 -2.66 8.74
CA PRO A 90 -7.49 -2.74 10.03
C PRO A 90 -8.44 -2.37 11.15
N ILE A 91 -8.47 -3.17 12.18
CA ILE A 91 -9.37 -2.94 13.31
C ILE A 91 -9.19 -1.54 13.89
N ARG A 92 -7.95 -1.10 13.99
CA ARG A 92 -7.65 0.21 14.59
C ARG A 92 -8.14 1.39 13.75
N ASN A 93 -8.28 1.18 12.43
CA ASN A 93 -8.65 2.24 11.51
C ASN A 93 -10.03 2.03 10.91
N ASP A 94 -10.82 1.15 11.52
CA ASP A 94 -12.18 0.91 11.08
C ASP A 94 -13.02 2.16 11.34
N ALA A 95 -13.43 2.84 10.27
CA ALA A 95 -14.18 4.08 10.38
C ALA A 95 -15.54 3.87 11.06
N LEU A 96 -16.18 2.73 10.81
CA LEU A 96 -17.45 2.43 11.44
C LEU A 96 -17.28 2.17 12.93
N LYS A 97 -16.19 1.50 13.31
CA LYS A 97 -15.89 1.28 14.71
C LYS A 97 -15.64 2.60 15.43
N GLN A 98 -14.91 3.50 14.79
CA GLN A 98 -14.63 4.82 15.35
C GLN A 98 -15.91 5.62 15.53
N ARG A 99 -16.82 5.54 14.57
CA ARG A 99 -18.12 6.20 14.69
C ARG A 99 -18.94 5.59 15.81
N LEU A 100 -18.89 4.27 15.94
CA LEU A 100 -19.57 3.60 17.03
C LEU A 100 -19.02 4.06 18.38
N ASP A 101 -17.70 4.13 18.51
CA ASP A 101 -17.08 4.59 19.75
C ASP A 101 -17.48 6.02 20.10
N TYR A 102 -17.55 6.88 19.10
CA TYR A 102 -17.99 8.26 19.30
C TYR A 102 -19.41 8.32 19.87
N HIS A 103 -20.33 7.57 19.27
CA HIS A 103 -21.71 7.55 19.72
C HIS A 103 -21.86 6.85 21.07
N TRP A 104 -21.09 5.77 21.25
CA TRP A 104 -21.14 4.99 22.49
C TRP A 104 -20.85 5.86 23.70
N ALA A 105 -19.85 6.72 23.58
CA ALA A 105 -19.47 7.59 24.69
C ALA A 105 -20.59 8.57 25.09
N LYS A 106 -21.50 8.85 24.18
CA LYS A 106 -22.60 9.79 24.41
C LYS A 106 -23.89 9.13 24.88
N LEU A 107 -23.95 7.80 24.85
CA LEU A 107 -25.15 7.09 25.24
C LEU A 107 -25.21 6.97 26.75
N ASN A 108 -26.45 7.00 27.29
CA ASN A 108 -26.68 6.69 28.69
C ASN A 108 -26.73 5.17 28.87
N SER A 109 -26.83 4.72 30.14
CA SER A 109 -26.79 3.28 30.45
C SER A 109 -27.91 2.49 29.78
N GLU A 110 -29.10 3.07 29.74
CA GLU A 110 -30.25 2.40 29.14
C GLU A 110 -30.06 2.26 27.62
N GLN A 111 -29.60 3.32 26.98
CA GLN A 111 -29.37 3.30 25.55
C GLN A 111 -28.26 2.30 25.16
N LYS A 112 -27.21 2.22 25.95
CA LYS A 112 -26.15 1.24 25.74
C LYS A 112 -26.69 -0.19 25.84
N ARG A 113 -27.54 -0.43 26.85
CA ARG A 113 -28.12 -1.75 27.01
C ARG A 113 -29.02 -2.10 25.83
N ASN A 114 -29.82 -1.16 25.38
CA ASN A 114 -30.69 -1.41 24.24
C ASN A 114 -29.91 -1.70 22.98
N LEU A 115 -28.82 -0.99 22.75
CA LEU A 115 -27.96 -1.24 21.60
C LEU A 115 -27.33 -2.64 21.67
N ILE A 116 -26.83 -3.00 22.83
CA ILE A 116 -26.22 -4.33 23.00
C ILE A 116 -27.27 -5.43 22.79
N ASN A 117 -28.48 -5.23 23.31
CA ASN A 117 -29.56 -6.20 23.12
C ASN A 117 -29.88 -6.37 21.63
N PHE A 118 -29.89 -5.27 20.89
CA PHE A 118 -30.14 -5.33 19.46
C PHE A 118 -29.03 -6.12 18.75
N LEU A 119 -27.77 -5.83 19.07
CA LEU A 119 -26.65 -6.54 18.47
C LEU A 119 -26.68 -8.01 18.82
N ASP A 120 -27.00 -8.35 20.06
CA ASP A 120 -27.11 -9.75 20.47
C ASP A 120 -28.18 -10.47 19.66
N SER A 121 -29.29 -9.78 19.36
CA SER A 121 -30.38 -10.41 18.64
C SER A 121 -30.03 -10.73 17.19
N ILE A 122 -29.18 -9.95 16.56
CA ILE A 122 -28.80 -10.20 15.17
C ILE A 122 -27.65 -11.19 15.03
N ASN A 123 -26.96 -11.49 16.12
CA ASN A 123 -25.80 -12.40 16.10
C ASN A 123 -26.14 -13.81 16.58
N LYS A 124 -27.40 -14.15 16.65
CA LYS A 124 -27.82 -15.49 17.07
C LYS A 124 -27.58 -16.52 15.98
#